data_be200811f584fad2f5feb10028015484
#
_entry.id   be200811f584fad2f5feb10028015484
#
_cell.length_a   1.000
_cell.length_b   1.000
_cell.length_c   1.000
_cell.angle_alpha   90.00
_cell.angle_beta   90.00
_cell.angle_gamma   90.00
#
_symmetry.space_group_name_H-M   'P 1'
#
loop_
_entity.id
_entity.type
_entity.pdbx_description
1 polymer ?
#
loop_
_entity_poly.entity_id
_entity_poly.type
_entity_poly.pdbx_seq_one_letter_code
_entity_poly.pdbx_strand_id
1 'polypeptide(L)'
;MANHYSVWRNGNSLVLVDKAISEASRHDMLNIQLAAYLAACKGGVSGADGDSWLKEYIRVQGGFGCTLATLHSQTSSRVPVAAFKPWDMLCDSLLQATPQRLREAVAQCLDACASSETPDSWIGERCDLGEHLGDTCLNHAHAEFRLVLADCSIISTQLNLGIREPLDSDWLRQLLDPQAVQACWQFQGQYLIDSRRMNLIGPGLAKKLQGMLARHRGEISVQEPNHD
;
A
#
# COMPACT_ATOMS: atom_id res chain seq x y z
N MET A 1 7.03 24.73 -1.67
CA MET A 1 6.33 24.47 -0.37
C MET A 1 7.03 23.30 0.28
N ALA A 2 7.35 23.36 1.56
CA ALA A 2 8.05 22.27 2.24
C ALA A 2 7.20 21.00 2.14
N ASN A 3 7.82 19.89 1.79
CA ASN A 3 7.16 18.60 1.71
C ASN A 3 6.57 18.24 3.07
N HIS A 4 5.23 18.21 3.18
CA HIS A 4 4.51 17.94 4.42
C HIS A 4 4.59 16.49 4.86
N TYR A 5 4.99 15.60 3.96
CA TYR A 5 5.02 14.16 4.20
C TYR A 5 6.43 13.61 4.12
N SER A 6 6.73 12.64 4.96
CA SER A 6 7.81 11.68 4.72
C SER A 6 7.24 10.49 3.98
N VAL A 7 7.99 9.95 3.04
CA VAL A 7 7.55 8.86 2.16
C VAL A 7 8.32 7.59 2.48
N TRP A 8 7.61 6.50 2.65
CA TRP A 8 8.18 5.23 3.04
C TRP A 8 7.73 4.10 2.13
N ARG A 9 8.68 3.26 1.75
CA ARG A 9 8.35 1.89 1.34
C ARG A 9 8.17 1.06 2.61
N ASN A 10 7.11 0.27 2.71
CA ASN A 10 6.89 -0.62 3.84
C ASN A 10 6.14 -1.89 3.38
N GLY A 11 6.88 -2.98 3.18
CA GLY A 11 6.35 -4.16 2.50
C GLY A 11 6.00 -3.86 1.03
N ASN A 12 4.75 -4.10 0.67
CA ASN A 12 4.18 -3.79 -0.65
C ASN A 12 3.50 -2.42 -0.72
N SER A 13 3.75 -1.55 0.25
CA SER A 13 3.02 -0.29 0.40
C SER A 13 3.91 0.93 0.22
N LEU A 14 3.35 1.96 -0.42
CA LEU A 14 3.79 3.35 -0.36
C LEU A 14 3.06 4.03 0.79
N VAL A 15 3.80 4.56 1.76
CA VAL A 15 3.22 5.18 2.95
C VAL A 15 3.68 6.63 3.04
N LEU A 16 2.72 7.55 2.91
CA LEU A 16 2.91 8.98 3.15
C LEU A 16 2.57 9.25 4.61
N VAL A 17 3.51 9.79 5.38
CA VAL A 17 3.32 10.07 6.80
C VAL A 17 3.48 11.56 7.05
N ASP A 18 2.47 12.19 7.65
CA ASP A 18 2.53 13.59 8.05
C ASP A 18 3.73 13.84 8.98
N LYS A 19 4.57 14.83 8.66
CA LYS A 19 5.77 15.15 9.44
C LYS A 19 5.49 15.67 10.85
N ALA A 20 4.25 16.06 11.15
CA ALA A 20 3.83 16.42 12.50
C ALA A 20 3.76 15.21 13.44
N ILE A 21 3.73 13.98 12.90
CA ILE A 21 3.73 12.74 13.69
C ILE A 21 5.14 12.50 14.25
N SER A 22 5.21 12.18 15.55
CA SER A 22 6.49 11.85 16.20
C SER A 22 7.17 10.65 15.54
N GLU A 23 8.48 10.62 15.55
CA GLU A 23 9.27 9.52 15.00
C GLU A 23 8.88 8.16 15.61
N ALA A 24 8.67 8.11 16.93
CA ALA A 24 8.25 6.90 17.62
C ALA A 24 6.89 6.40 17.10
N SER A 25 5.88 7.27 17.04
CA SER A 25 4.55 6.92 16.54
C SER A 25 4.59 6.48 15.08
N ARG A 26 5.38 7.17 14.25
CA ARG A 26 5.58 6.79 12.85
C ARG A 26 6.14 5.38 12.73
N HIS A 27 7.19 5.06 13.47
CA HIS A 27 7.80 3.72 13.44
C HIS A 27 6.82 2.65 13.93
N ASP A 28 6.04 2.91 14.97
CA ASP A 28 5.06 1.96 15.47
C ASP A 28 3.95 1.68 14.44
N MET A 29 3.43 2.71 13.75
CA MET A 29 2.43 2.53 12.68
C MET A 29 3.00 1.73 11.50
N LEU A 30 4.22 2.01 11.08
CA LEU A 30 4.91 1.25 10.03
C LEU A 30 5.15 -0.20 10.48
N ASN A 31 5.47 -0.45 11.75
CA ASN A 31 5.65 -1.79 12.30
C ASN A 31 4.34 -2.59 12.28
N ILE A 32 3.23 -1.98 12.69
CA ILE A 32 1.89 -2.62 12.67
C ILE A 32 1.53 -3.03 11.25
N GLN A 33 1.70 -2.13 10.30
CA GLN A 33 1.38 -2.39 8.90
C GLN A 33 2.27 -3.51 8.32
N LEU A 34 3.58 -3.46 8.56
CA LEU A 34 4.50 -4.51 8.09
C LEU A 34 4.20 -5.87 8.71
N ALA A 35 3.89 -5.92 10.01
CA ALA A 35 3.52 -7.17 10.66
C ALA A 35 2.24 -7.77 10.07
N ALA A 36 1.25 -6.94 9.77
CA ALA A 36 0.01 -7.37 9.16
C ALA A 36 0.24 -7.91 7.74
N TYR A 37 1.04 -7.20 6.94
CA TYR A 37 1.46 -7.63 5.61
C TYR A 37 2.16 -9.00 5.66
N LEU A 38 3.18 -9.15 6.49
CA LEU A 38 3.92 -10.39 6.61
C LEU A 38 3.07 -11.56 7.12
N ALA A 39 2.09 -11.28 7.99
CA ALA A 39 1.17 -12.30 8.49
C ALA A 39 0.19 -12.75 7.39
N ALA A 40 -0.37 -11.82 6.62
CA ALA A 40 -1.26 -12.10 5.51
C ALA A 40 -0.56 -12.94 4.42
N CYS A 41 0.71 -12.61 4.13
CA CYS A 41 1.53 -13.39 3.17
C CYS A 41 1.84 -14.81 3.66
N LYS A 42 2.03 -15.00 4.98
CA LYS A 42 2.31 -16.33 5.56
C LYS A 42 1.10 -17.24 5.64
N GLY A 43 -0.09 -16.69 5.67
CA GLY A 43 -1.34 -17.44 5.83
C GLY A 43 -1.66 -18.41 4.69
N GLY A 44 -0.78 -18.51 3.69
CA GLY A 44 -0.95 -19.42 2.54
C GLY A 44 -2.16 -19.04 1.68
N VAL A 45 -2.72 -17.87 1.93
CA VAL A 45 -3.77 -17.32 1.09
C VAL A 45 -3.09 -16.91 -0.19
N SER A 46 -3.29 -17.70 -1.24
CA SER A 46 -2.75 -17.37 -2.55
C SER A 46 -3.24 -15.97 -2.93
N GLY A 47 -2.39 -15.18 -3.58
CA GLY A 47 -2.79 -13.86 -4.08
C GLY A 47 -4.05 -13.90 -4.97
N ALA A 48 -4.47 -15.10 -5.39
CA ALA A 48 -5.71 -15.37 -6.10
C ALA A 48 -6.96 -15.05 -5.28
N ASP A 49 -6.92 -15.19 -3.94
CA ASP A 49 -8.02 -14.82 -3.05
C ASP A 49 -7.69 -13.52 -2.29
N GLY A 50 -7.76 -12.41 -3.00
CA GLY A 50 -7.53 -11.08 -2.42
C GLY A 50 -8.44 -10.73 -1.26
N ASP A 51 -9.62 -11.34 -1.18
CA ASP A 51 -10.57 -11.13 -0.08
C ASP A 51 -10.08 -11.79 1.22
N SER A 52 -9.59 -13.02 1.16
CA SER A 52 -9.01 -13.70 2.34
C SER A 52 -7.73 -13.03 2.81
N TRP A 53 -6.85 -12.60 1.89
CA TRP A 53 -5.66 -11.83 2.24
C TRP A 53 -6.03 -10.55 2.97
N LEU A 54 -6.97 -9.78 2.43
CA LEU A 54 -7.44 -8.53 3.03
C LEU A 54 -8.06 -8.74 4.41
N LYS A 55 -8.88 -9.77 4.58
CA LYS A 55 -9.48 -10.12 5.88
C LYS A 55 -8.40 -10.40 6.93
N GLU A 56 -7.38 -11.19 6.59
CA GLU A 56 -6.28 -11.48 7.50
C GLU A 56 -5.46 -10.23 7.81
N TYR A 57 -5.18 -9.40 6.81
CA TYR A 57 -4.47 -8.14 6.96
C TYR A 57 -5.20 -7.20 7.94
N ILE A 58 -6.51 -7.00 7.76
CA ILE A 58 -7.35 -6.17 8.65
C ILE A 58 -7.39 -6.77 10.05
N ARG A 59 -7.57 -8.09 10.16
CA ARG A 59 -7.62 -8.79 11.46
C ARG A 59 -6.35 -8.58 12.27
N VAL A 60 -5.19 -8.71 11.63
CA VAL A 60 -3.89 -8.54 12.31
C VAL A 60 -3.67 -7.09 12.70
N GLN A 61 -3.97 -6.12 11.84
CA GLN A 61 -3.92 -4.70 12.18
C GLN A 61 -4.79 -4.38 13.41
N GLY A 62 -6.05 -4.87 13.42
CA GLY A 62 -6.96 -4.70 14.55
C GLY A 62 -6.41 -5.32 15.84
N GLY A 63 -5.75 -6.47 15.73
CA GLY A 63 -5.02 -7.11 16.83
C GLY A 63 -3.95 -6.21 17.46
N PHE A 64 -3.34 -5.34 16.68
CA PHE A 64 -2.32 -4.37 17.11
C PHE A 64 -2.86 -2.97 17.41
N GLY A 65 -4.19 -2.77 17.38
CA GLY A 65 -4.80 -1.48 17.71
C GLY A 65 -4.97 -0.54 16.52
N CYS A 66 -4.80 -1.03 15.29
CA CYS A 66 -5.11 -0.29 14.08
C CYS A 66 -6.42 -0.85 13.48
N THR A 67 -7.55 -0.22 13.81
CA THR A 67 -8.87 -0.76 13.52
C THR A 67 -9.47 -0.08 12.29
N LEU A 68 -10.01 -0.87 11.36
CA LEU A 68 -10.80 -0.35 10.24
C LEU A 68 -12.07 0.31 10.79
N ALA A 69 -12.15 1.64 10.65
CA ALA A 69 -13.26 2.44 11.14
C ALA A 69 -14.35 2.62 10.07
N THR A 70 -13.92 2.81 8.82
CA THR A 70 -14.82 3.03 7.70
C THR A 70 -14.32 2.27 6.48
N LEU A 71 -15.22 1.54 5.86
CA LEU A 71 -15.04 0.97 4.53
C LEU A 71 -15.74 1.89 3.52
N HIS A 72 -14.96 2.60 2.70
CA HIS A 72 -15.52 3.51 1.70
C HIS A 72 -15.93 2.78 0.43
N SER A 73 -15.10 1.85 -0.02
CA SER A 73 -15.42 1.00 -1.16
C SER A 73 -14.67 -0.32 -1.09
N GLN A 74 -15.33 -1.36 -1.53
CA GLN A 74 -14.73 -2.65 -1.83
C GLN A 74 -15.37 -3.11 -3.14
N THR A 75 -14.58 -3.05 -4.21
CA THR A 75 -15.05 -3.43 -5.53
C THR A 75 -14.29 -4.67 -5.98
N SER A 76 -15.01 -5.77 -6.17
CA SER A 76 -14.47 -6.98 -6.79
C SER A 76 -14.77 -6.97 -8.29
N SER A 77 -13.79 -7.41 -9.08
CA SER A 77 -13.91 -7.70 -10.52
C SER A 77 -14.32 -6.55 -11.45
N ARG A 78 -14.19 -5.29 -11.06
CA ARG A 78 -14.41 -4.19 -11.98
C ARG A 78 -13.10 -3.86 -12.72
N VAL A 79 -12.82 -4.65 -13.76
CA VAL A 79 -11.71 -4.37 -14.67
C VAL A 79 -12.00 -3.05 -15.39
N PRO A 80 -11.03 -2.13 -15.48
CA PRO A 80 -11.18 -0.90 -16.28
C PRO A 80 -11.58 -1.21 -17.73
N VAL A 81 -12.31 -0.32 -18.37
CA VAL A 81 -12.77 -0.50 -19.76
C VAL A 81 -11.67 -0.14 -20.76
N ALA A 82 -10.77 0.76 -20.38
CA ALA A 82 -9.65 1.22 -21.22
C ALA A 82 -8.30 0.79 -20.57
N ALA A 83 -7.24 0.80 -21.38
CA ALA A 83 -5.88 0.59 -20.86
C ALA A 83 -5.58 1.55 -19.71
N PHE A 84 -4.93 1.05 -18.67
CA PHE A 84 -4.73 1.78 -17.43
C PHE A 84 -3.37 1.49 -16.81
N LYS A 85 -2.92 2.39 -15.94
CA LYS A 85 -1.76 2.16 -15.07
C LYS A 85 -2.25 1.92 -13.65
N PRO A 86 -1.81 0.85 -12.98
CA PRO A 86 -2.12 0.58 -11.57
C PRO A 86 -1.78 1.74 -10.64
N TRP A 87 -0.69 2.46 -10.92
CA TRP A 87 -0.29 3.67 -10.20
C TRP A 87 -1.38 4.73 -10.19
N ASP A 88 -1.92 5.06 -11.37
CA ASP A 88 -2.95 6.10 -11.50
C ASP A 88 -4.22 5.70 -10.74
N MET A 89 -4.62 4.41 -10.81
CA MET A 89 -5.77 3.91 -10.06
C MET A 89 -5.60 4.06 -8.55
N LEU A 90 -4.40 3.77 -8.02
CA LEU A 90 -4.12 3.90 -6.59
C LEU A 90 -4.06 5.38 -6.18
N CYS A 91 -3.44 6.25 -6.99
CA CYS A 91 -3.42 7.70 -6.77
C CYS A 91 -4.83 8.29 -6.74
N ASP A 92 -5.63 8.01 -7.74
CA ASP A 92 -7.01 8.52 -7.83
C ASP A 92 -7.85 8.08 -6.64
N SER A 93 -7.76 6.80 -6.27
CA SER A 93 -8.46 6.25 -5.13
C SER A 93 -8.02 6.90 -3.81
N LEU A 94 -6.70 7.09 -3.59
CA LEU A 94 -6.20 7.74 -2.39
C LEU A 94 -6.64 9.20 -2.31
N LEU A 95 -6.53 9.95 -3.42
CA LEU A 95 -6.92 11.35 -3.50
C LEU A 95 -8.42 11.54 -3.30
N GLN A 96 -9.24 10.62 -3.81
CA GLN A 96 -10.69 10.64 -3.60
C GLN A 96 -11.05 10.54 -2.11
N ALA A 97 -10.39 9.68 -1.36
CA ALA A 97 -10.61 9.52 0.08
C ALA A 97 -9.94 10.60 0.94
N THR A 98 -8.95 11.30 0.38
CA THR A 98 -8.20 12.36 1.10
C THR A 98 -9.08 13.59 1.32
N PRO A 99 -9.10 14.18 2.53
CA PRO A 99 -9.79 15.45 2.80
C PRO A 99 -9.39 16.54 1.80
N GLN A 100 -10.36 17.28 1.28
CA GLN A 100 -10.15 18.24 0.19
C GLN A 100 -8.99 19.21 0.43
N ARG A 101 -8.82 19.68 1.66
CA ARG A 101 -7.74 20.61 2.07
C ARG A 101 -6.32 20.03 1.93
N LEU A 102 -6.18 18.70 1.87
CA LEU A 102 -4.89 17.99 1.80
C LEU A 102 -4.60 17.43 0.42
N ARG A 103 -5.58 17.38 -0.47
CA ARG A 103 -5.47 16.71 -1.79
C ARG A 103 -4.32 17.23 -2.62
N GLU A 104 -4.16 18.55 -2.68
CA GLU A 104 -3.08 19.16 -3.48
C GLU A 104 -1.69 18.77 -2.96
N ALA A 105 -1.47 18.83 -1.64
CA ALA A 105 -0.19 18.44 -1.05
C ALA A 105 0.10 16.93 -1.22
N VAL A 106 -0.93 16.09 -1.13
CA VAL A 106 -0.81 14.65 -1.36
C VAL A 106 -0.52 14.36 -2.83
N ALA A 107 -1.23 15.02 -3.76
CA ALA A 107 -1.00 14.87 -5.20
C ALA A 107 0.44 15.27 -5.57
N GLN A 108 0.92 16.42 -5.13
CA GLN A 108 2.32 16.86 -5.36
C GLN A 108 3.33 15.84 -4.82
N CYS A 109 3.06 15.25 -3.66
CA CYS A 109 3.93 14.22 -3.09
C CYS A 109 3.93 12.93 -3.94
N LEU A 110 2.78 12.49 -4.43
CA LEU A 110 2.66 11.31 -5.31
C LEU A 110 3.34 11.55 -6.67
N ASP A 111 3.18 12.73 -7.26
CA ASP A 111 3.82 13.12 -8.52
C ASP A 111 5.36 13.14 -8.37
N ALA A 112 5.85 13.65 -7.25
CA ALA A 112 7.28 13.63 -6.95
C ALA A 112 7.81 12.20 -6.73
N CYS A 113 7.00 11.31 -6.12
CA CYS A 113 7.33 9.87 -6.03
C CYS A 113 7.34 9.21 -7.42
N ALA A 114 6.40 9.57 -8.30
CA ALA A 114 6.34 9.03 -9.65
C ALA A 114 7.54 9.43 -10.50
N SER A 115 8.10 10.61 -10.23
CA SER A 115 9.25 11.18 -10.96
C SER A 115 10.61 10.78 -10.36
N SER A 116 10.62 10.14 -9.20
CA SER A 116 11.88 9.75 -8.55
C SER A 116 12.51 8.56 -9.27
N GLU A 117 13.83 8.65 -9.52
CA GLU A 117 14.64 7.57 -10.09
C GLU A 117 14.93 6.43 -9.07
N THR A 118 14.07 6.24 -8.09
CA THR A 118 14.29 5.17 -7.12
C THR A 118 14.19 3.81 -7.81
N PRO A 119 15.15 2.91 -7.50
CA PRO A 119 15.30 1.67 -8.26
C PRO A 119 14.05 0.82 -8.23
N ASP A 120 13.77 0.29 -9.37
CA ASP A 120 12.90 -0.79 -9.75
C ASP A 120 12.60 -1.77 -8.62
N SER A 121 11.40 -2.18 -8.46
CA SER A 121 10.94 -3.21 -7.51
C SER A 121 10.58 -2.79 -6.09
N TRP A 122 10.42 -1.52 -5.79
CA TRP A 122 10.27 -1.09 -4.41
C TRP A 122 8.82 -1.06 -3.87
N ILE A 123 7.82 -1.02 -4.74
CA ILE A 123 6.41 -1.09 -4.32
C ILE A 123 5.70 -2.16 -5.13
N GLY A 124 4.93 -2.95 -4.42
CA GLY A 124 4.15 -4.02 -5.01
C GLY A 124 4.91 -5.35 -5.00
N GLU A 125 4.33 -6.32 -4.35
CA GLU A 125 4.82 -7.70 -4.41
C GLU A 125 4.22 -8.36 -5.64
N ARG A 126 5.09 -8.95 -6.46
CA ARG A 126 4.69 -9.93 -7.44
C ARG A 126 4.67 -11.29 -6.73
N CYS A 127 3.51 -11.81 -6.54
CA CYS A 127 3.39 -13.22 -6.26
C CYS A 127 3.39 -13.95 -7.60
N ASP A 128 4.55 -14.40 -8.04
CA ASP A 128 4.67 -15.39 -9.12
C ASP A 128 4.13 -16.74 -8.61
N LEU A 129 2.89 -16.71 -8.17
CA LEU A 129 2.12 -17.92 -7.96
C LEU A 129 1.69 -18.35 -9.35
N GLY A 130 2.57 -19.07 -10.02
CA GLY A 130 2.22 -19.85 -11.20
C GLY A 130 1.15 -20.87 -10.82
N GLU A 131 -0.05 -20.42 -10.50
CA GLU A 131 -1.22 -21.29 -10.51
C GLU A 131 -1.47 -21.62 -11.97
N HIS A 132 -0.97 -22.78 -12.37
CA HIS A 132 -1.33 -23.40 -13.63
C HIS A 132 -2.80 -23.78 -13.58
N LEU A 133 -3.69 -22.83 -13.89
CA LEU A 133 -5.07 -23.14 -14.27
C LEU A 133 -5.02 -23.59 -15.75
N GLY A 134 -4.69 -24.85 -15.98
CA GLY A 134 -4.47 -25.37 -17.34
C GLY A 134 -3.21 -24.78 -17.98
N ASP A 135 -3.27 -24.40 -19.26
CA ASP A 135 -2.13 -23.87 -20.04
C ASP A 135 -1.85 -22.36 -19.81
N THR A 136 -2.53 -21.70 -18.88
CA THR A 136 -2.38 -20.25 -18.64
C THR A 136 -1.77 -19.96 -17.27
N CYS A 137 -0.60 -19.32 -17.27
CA CYS A 137 0.00 -18.77 -16.07
C CYS A 137 -0.70 -17.44 -15.70
N LEU A 138 -1.23 -17.34 -14.48
CA LEU A 138 -1.82 -16.11 -13.97
C LEU A 138 -0.82 -15.46 -13.00
N ASN A 139 -0.41 -14.24 -13.32
CA ASN A 139 0.42 -13.42 -12.42
C ASN A 139 -0.47 -12.66 -11.46
N HIS A 140 -0.12 -12.67 -10.18
CA HIS A 140 -0.80 -11.86 -9.16
C HIS A 140 0.09 -10.71 -8.73
N ALA A 141 -0.50 -9.52 -8.62
CA ALA A 141 0.18 -8.34 -8.14
C ALA A 141 -0.69 -7.60 -7.12
N HIS A 142 -0.07 -7.15 -6.06
CA HIS A 142 -0.74 -6.43 -4.99
C HIS A 142 0.08 -5.22 -4.55
N ALA A 143 -0.57 -4.06 -4.43
CA ALA A 143 0.03 -2.85 -3.89
C ALA A 143 -0.96 -2.08 -3.01
N GLU A 144 -0.41 -1.31 -2.08
CA GLU A 144 -1.16 -0.43 -1.19
C GLU A 144 -0.56 0.97 -1.19
N PHE A 145 -1.40 2.00 -1.24
CA PHE A 145 -1.02 3.37 -0.92
C PHE A 145 -1.72 3.79 0.37
N ARG A 146 -0.95 4.37 1.29
CA ARG A 146 -1.43 4.82 2.60
C ARG A 146 -1.07 6.27 2.85
N LEU A 147 -2.00 6.99 3.46
CA LEU A 147 -1.78 8.33 3.98
C LEU A 147 -2.05 8.32 5.48
N VAL A 148 -1.04 8.63 6.27
CA VAL A 148 -1.12 8.77 7.73
C VAL A 148 -1.22 10.26 8.06
N LEU A 149 -2.33 10.67 8.64
CA LEU A 149 -2.65 12.05 8.96
C LEU A 149 -2.11 12.45 10.34
N ALA A 150 -1.98 13.75 10.59
CA ALA A 150 -1.45 14.30 11.84
C ALA A 150 -2.22 13.83 13.10
N ASP A 151 -3.51 13.52 12.97
CA ASP A 151 -4.36 12.96 14.03
C ASP A 151 -4.20 11.44 14.21
N CYS A 152 -3.22 10.84 13.54
CA CYS A 152 -2.97 9.41 13.51
C CYS A 152 -4.08 8.57 12.88
N SER A 153 -5.04 9.17 12.18
CA SER A 153 -5.92 8.41 11.29
C SER A 153 -5.19 8.02 10.00
N ILE A 154 -5.61 6.92 9.38
CA ILE A 154 -4.97 6.36 8.20
C ILE A 154 -6.02 6.18 7.11
N ILE A 155 -5.71 6.69 5.92
CA ILE A 155 -6.46 6.40 4.70
C ILE A 155 -5.63 5.38 3.91
N SER A 156 -6.26 4.30 3.49
CA SER A 156 -5.60 3.22 2.74
C SER A 156 -6.39 2.91 1.48
N THR A 157 -5.68 2.75 0.39
CA THR A 157 -6.20 2.18 -0.85
C THR A 157 -5.33 1.02 -1.27
N GLN A 158 -5.94 -0.07 -1.72
CA GLN A 158 -5.25 -1.27 -2.15
C GLN A 158 -5.76 -1.70 -3.51
N LEU A 159 -4.88 -2.25 -4.31
CA LEU A 159 -5.17 -2.85 -5.60
C LEU A 159 -4.57 -4.25 -5.65
N ASN A 160 -5.39 -5.23 -6.02
CA ASN A 160 -4.97 -6.60 -6.26
C ASN A 160 -5.39 -6.99 -7.68
N LEU A 161 -4.44 -7.44 -8.48
CA LEU A 161 -4.63 -7.80 -9.89
C LEU A 161 -4.24 -9.25 -10.12
N GLY A 162 -5.10 -9.97 -10.84
CA GLY A 162 -4.76 -11.21 -11.52
C GLY A 162 -4.68 -10.96 -13.02
N ILE A 163 -3.50 -11.16 -13.62
CA ILE A 163 -3.22 -10.79 -15.01
C ILE A 163 -2.49 -11.89 -15.76
N ARG A 164 -2.83 -12.07 -17.04
CA ARG A 164 -2.20 -13.08 -17.93
C ARG A 164 -0.92 -12.60 -18.56
N GLU A 165 -0.69 -11.29 -18.61
CA GLU A 165 0.53 -10.74 -19.17
C GLU A 165 1.67 -10.76 -18.18
N PRO A 166 2.93 -10.86 -18.63
CA PRO A 166 4.09 -10.68 -17.80
C PRO A 166 4.06 -9.26 -17.19
N LEU A 167 4.33 -9.20 -15.90
CA LEU A 167 4.52 -7.93 -15.19
C LEU A 167 6.02 -7.66 -15.10
N ASP A 168 6.45 -6.46 -15.49
CA ASP A 168 7.83 -6.02 -15.30
C ASP A 168 8.09 -5.58 -13.85
N SER A 169 9.32 -5.17 -13.55
CA SER A 169 9.69 -4.73 -12.21
C SER A 169 8.95 -3.45 -11.77
N ASP A 170 8.56 -2.60 -12.72
CA ASP A 170 7.80 -1.37 -12.50
C ASP A 170 6.32 -1.51 -12.93
N TRP A 171 5.75 -2.67 -12.67
CA TRP A 171 4.38 -3.00 -13.08
C TRP A 171 3.32 -1.97 -12.66
N LEU A 172 3.57 -1.21 -11.60
CA LEU A 172 2.66 -0.14 -11.18
C LEU A 172 2.52 0.95 -12.23
N ARG A 173 3.57 1.22 -13.01
CA ARG A 173 3.58 2.22 -14.09
C ARG A 173 3.37 1.62 -15.47
N GLN A 174 3.38 0.30 -15.58
CA GLN A 174 3.11 -0.41 -16.82
C GLN A 174 1.70 -0.11 -17.31
N LEU A 175 1.55 0.17 -18.60
CA LEU A 175 0.23 0.32 -19.21
C LEU A 175 -0.35 -1.08 -19.45
N LEU A 176 -1.40 -1.43 -18.72
CA LEU A 176 -2.03 -2.74 -18.77
C LEU A 176 -3.23 -2.75 -19.72
N ASP A 177 -3.35 -3.83 -20.51
CA ASP A 177 -4.55 -4.08 -21.32
C ASP A 177 -5.64 -4.69 -20.44
N PRO A 178 -6.85 -4.09 -20.38
CA PRO A 178 -7.97 -4.67 -19.65
C PRO A 178 -8.30 -6.11 -20.03
N GLN A 179 -8.05 -6.51 -21.28
CA GLN A 179 -8.33 -7.87 -21.75
C GLN A 179 -7.39 -8.92 -21.13
N ALA A 180 -6.18 -8.51 -20.69
CA ALA A 180 -5.25 -9.38 -20.00
C ALA A 180 -5.61 -9.56 -18.51
N VAL A 181 -6.41 -8.65 -17.94
CA VAL A 181 -6.79 -8.67 -16.53
C VAL A 181 -7.95 -9.63 -16.29
N GLN A 182 -7.72 -10.65 -15.48
CA GLN A 182 -8.72 -11.66 -15.13
C GLN A 182 -9.46 -11.33 -13.84
N ALA A 183 -8.78 -10.63 -12.93
CA ALA A 183 -9.32 -10.24 -11.64
C ALA A 183 -8.74 -8.88 -11.23
N CYS A 184 -9.61 -8.03 -10.70
CA CYS A 184 -9.24 -6.72 -10.18
C CYS A 184 -10.05 -6.47 -8.91
N TRP A 185 -9.37 -6.34 -7.76
CA TRP A 185 -9.99 -5.92 -6.51
C TRP A 185 -9.39 -4.60 -6.09
N GLN A 186 -10.25 -3.66 -5.79
CA GLN A 186 -9.90 -2.38 -5.22
C GLN A 186 -10.56 -2.24 -3.87
N PHE A 187 -9.77 -1.87 -2.87
CA PHE A 187 -10.22 -1.58 -1.52
C PHE A 187 -9.87 -0.15 -1.16
N GLN A 188 -10.76 0.54 -0.47
CA GLN A 188 -10.53 1.86 0.09
C GLN A 188 -11.15 1.93 1.48
N GLY A 189 -10.34 2.24 2.48
CA GLY A 189 -10.79 2.29 3.87
C GLY A 189 -10.03 3.29 4.71
N GLN A 190 -10.63 3.64 5.85
CA GLN A 190 -10.02 4.47 6.87
C GLN A 190 -9.82 3.68 8.16
N TYR A 191 -8.63 3.83 8.76
CA TYR A 191 -8.29 3.19 10.01
C TYR A 191 -8.06 4.23 11.10
N LEU A 192 -8.34 3.82 12.34
CA LEU A 192 -8.03 4.57 13.55
C LEU A 192 -7.02 3.81 14.39
N ILE A 193 -6.12 4.55 15.02
CA ILE A 193 -5.09 3.99 15.90
C ILE A 193 -5.51 4.13 17.36
N ASP A 194 -5.51 3.03 18.09
CA ASP A 194 -5.50 3.03 19.56
C ASP A 194 -4.07 3.24 20.07
N SER A 195 -3.74 4.49 20.39
CA SER A 195 -2.40 4.88 20.83
C SER A 195 -1.98 4.16 22.13
N ARG A 196 -2.92 3.82 23.03
CA ARG A 196 -2.59 3.08 24.27
C ARG A 196 -2.14 1.68 23.94
N ARG A 197 -2.87 1.00 23.08
CA ARG A 197 -2.53 -0.36 22.64
C ARG A 197 -1.23 -0.36 21.84
N MET A 198 -1.05 0.61 20.94
CA MET A 198 0.19 0.77 20.17
C MET A 198 1.40 0.94 21.08
N ASN A 199 1.35 1.81 22.08
CA ASN A 199 2.44 2.03 23.03
C ASN A 199 2.77 0.77 23.85
N LEU A 200 1.76 -0.05 24.17
CA LEU A 200 1.96 -1.29 24.93
C LEU A 200 2.69 -2.36 24.13
N ILE A 201 2.35 -2.51 22.84
CA ILE A 201 2.86 -3.60 21.98
C ILE A 201 4.05 -3.19 21.12
N GLY A 202 4.20 -1.89 20.82
CA GLY A 202 5.21 -1.33 19.92
C GLY A 202 6.63 -1.85 20.17
N PRO A 203 7.16 -1.79 21.39
CA PRO A 203 8.53 -2.27 21.67
C PRO A 203 8.73 -3.76 21.36
N GLY A 204 7.76 -4.60 21.71
CA GLY A 204 7.79 -6.03 21.41
C GLY A 204 7.71 -6.34 19.92
N LEU A 205 6.88 -5.59 19.22
CA LEU A 205 6.71 -5.71 17.78
C LEU A 205 7.97 -5.25 17.02
N ALA A 206 8.55 -4.11 17.41
CA ALA A 206 9.80 -3.60 16.84
C ALA A 206 10.92 -4.63 16.94
N LYS A 207 11.08 -5.26 18.11
CA LYS A 207 12.07 -6.33 18.32
C LYS A 207 11.85 -7.53 17.39
N LYS A 208 10.61 -7.95 17.21
CA LYS A 208 10.26 -9.07 16.30
C LYS A 208 10.56 -8.77 14.84
N LEU A 209 10.40 -7.53 14.41
CA LEU A 209 10.57 -7.10 13.02
C LEU A 209 12.01 -6.69 12.70
N GLN A 210 12.88 -6.49 13.67
CA GLN A 210 14.23 -5.92 13.51
C GLN A 210 15.02 -6.56 12.36
N GLY A 211 15.01 -7.89 12.25
CA GLY A 211 15.73 -8.61 11.17
C GLY A 211 15.09 -8.50 9.78
N MET A 212 13.88 -7.97 9.68
CA MET A 212 13.13 -7.84 8.43
C MET A 212 13.10 -6.42 7.89
N LEU A 213 13.38 -5.42 8.75
CA LEU A 213 13.21 -4.00 8.39
C LEU A 213 14.06 -3.61 7.18
N ALA A 214 15.34 -3.99 7.15
CA ALA A 214 16.22 -3.63 6.04
C ALA A 214 15.74 -4.14 4.67
N ARG A 215 15.05 -5.28 4.64
CA ARG A 215 14.50 -5.86 3.42
C ARG A 215 13.19 -5.20 3.00
N HIS A 216 12.33 -4.86 3.95
CA HIS A 216 10.94 -4.49 3.68
C HIS A 216 10.64 -3.01 3.87
N ARG A 217 11.55 -2.22 4.44
CA ARG A 217 11.32 -0.81 4.72
C ARG A 217 12.47 0.06 4.24
N GLY A 218 12.14 1.21 3.70
CA GLY A 218 13.08 2.27 3.35
C GLY A 218 12.36 3.61 3.24
N GLU A 219 13.02 4.67 3.67
CA GLU A 219 12.56 6.03 3.41
C GLU A 219 12.94 6.42 1.98
N ILE A 220 12.01 7.07 1.29
CA ILE A 220 12.17 7.50 -0.08
C ILE A 220 12.48 8.99 -0.06
N SER A 221 13.64 9.34 -0.59
CA SER A 221 14.01 10.75 -0.79
C SER A 221 13.24 11.30 -1.99
N VAL A 222 12.24 12.12 -1.70
CA VAL A 222 11.47 12.82 -2.73
C VAL A 222 12.15 14.17 -2.95
N GLN A 223 12.70 14.39 -4.14
CA GLN A 223 13.28 15.68 -4.50
C GLN A 223 12.16 16.70 -4.72
N GLU A 224 12.30 17.87 -4.13
CA GLU A 224 11.40 18.98 -4.46
C GLU A 224 11.62 19.36 -5.93
N PRO A 225 10.57 19.59 -6.72
CA PRO A 225 10.73 20.13 -8.05
C PRO A 225 11.45 21.47 -7.95
N ASN A 226 12.60 21.60 -8.64
CA ASN A 226 13.30 22.85 -8.75
C ASN A 226 12.34 23.86 -9.40
N HIS A 227 11.92 24.85 -8.64
CA HIS A 227 11.22 26.02 -9.16
C HIS A 227 12.30 26.96 -9.71
N ASP A 228 12.68 26.76 -10.98
CA ASP A 228 13.39 27.79 -11.75
C ASP A 228 12.44 28.92 -12.18
#